data_3175ab5718aa3de85a412f2ec71225e1
#
_entry.id   3175ab5718aa3de85a412f2ec71225e1
#
_cell.length_a   1.000
_cell.length_b   1.000
_cell.length_c   1.000
_cell.angle_alpha   90.00
_cell.angle_beta   90.00
_cell.angle_gamma   90.00
#
_symmetry.space_group_name_H-M   'P 1'
#
loop_
_entity.id
_entity.type
_entity.pdbx_description
1 polymer ?
#
loop_
_entity_poly.entity_id
_entity_poly.type
_entity_poly.pdbx_seq_one_letter_code
_entity_poly.pdbx_strand_id
1 'polypeptide(L)' 'MKAQLTFDLDDYDDKIEHLRCVQAGDLCSAVWEFMNNTKEKLTQNAMNQNLDIEDSISLVYKQFWEILDEANIDIDKLIY' A
#
# COMPACT_ATOMS: atom_id res chain seq x y z
N MET A 1 -25.08 -14.39 -12.20
CA MET A 1 -23.80 -15.10 -12.01
C MET A 1 -23.25 -14.80 -10.62
N LYS A 2 -22.81 -15.81 -9.89
CA LYS A 2 -22.24 -15.67 -8.54
C LYS A 2 -20.88 -16.34 -8.50
N ALA A 3 -19.95 -15.80 -7.70
CA ALA A 3 -18.64 -16.38 -7.48
C ALA A 3 -18.38 -16.55 -5.98
N GLN A 4 -17.69 -17.60 -5.60
CA GLN A 4 -17.37 -17.90 -4.21
C GLN A 4 -15.95 -18.40 -4.11
N LEU A 5 -15.21 -17.92 -3.12
CA LEU A 5 -13.87 -18.38 -2.78
C LEU A 5 -13.89 -18.99 -1.38
N THR A 6 -13.25 -20.14 -1.21
CA THR A 6 -13.20 -20.86 0.06
C THR A 6 -11.75 -21.06 0.49
N PHE A 7 -11.44 -20.80 1.78
CA PHE A 7 -10.10 -20.91 2.34
C PHE A 7 -10.15 -21.76 3.61
N ASP A 8 -9.14 -22.62 3.77
CA ASP A 8 -8.90 -23.35 5.02
C ASP A 8 -7.99 -22.49 5.91
N LEU A 9 -8.56 -21.86 6.93
CA LEU A 9 -7.82 -20.94 7.80
C LEU A 9 -6.85 -21.66 8.76
N ASP A 10 -6.90 -22.98 8.82
CA ASP A 10 -5.91 -23.79 9.55
C ASP A 10 -4.67 -24.06 8.71
N ASP A 11 -4.76 -23.90 7.39
CA ASP A 11 -3.62 -24.00 6.48
C ASP A 11 -2.96 -22.63 6.34
N TYR A 12 -1.64 -22.57 6.53
CA TYR A 12 -0.88 -21.32 6.51
C TYR A 12 -0.99 -20.58 5.17
N ASP A 13 -0.87 -21.30 4.06
CA ASP A 13 -0.91 -20.69 2.74
C ASP A 13 -2.32 -20.16 2.42
N ASP A 14 -3.37 -20.91 2.75
CA ASP A 14 -4.75 -20.46 2.57
C ASP A 14 -5.08 -19.27 3.46
N LYS A 15 -4.52 -19.21 4.65
CA LYS A 15 -4.71 -18.08 5.55
C LYS A 15 -4.16 -16.79 4.96
N ILE A 16 -2.98 -16.84 4.35
CA ILE A 16 -2.39 -15.69 3.67
C ILE A 16 -3.24 -15.30 2.46
N GLU A 17 -3.67 -16.25 1.65
CA GLU A 17 -4.53 -16.00 0.49
C GLU A 17 -5.85 -15.36 0.90
N HIS A 18 -6.44 -15.80 2.00
CA HIS A 18 -7.65 -15.20 2.55
C HIS A 18 -7.41 -13.75 2.96
N LEU A 19 -6.31 -13.47 3.64
CA LEU A 19 -5.97 -12.11 4.06
C LEU A 19 -5.78 -11.20 2.85
N ARG A 20 -5.11 -11.66 1.80
CA ARG A 20 -4.96 -10.93 0.54
C ARG A 20 -6.31 -10.60 -0.08
N CYS A 21 -7.22 -11.56 -0.11
CA CYS A 21 -8.57 -11.37 -0.61
C CYS A 21 -9.34 -10.28 0.16
N VAL A 22 -9.29 -10.36 1.48
CA VAL A 22 -10.00 -9.40 2.36
C VAL A 22 -9.44 -7.98 2.20
N GLN A 23 -8.12 -7.85 2.01
CA GLN A 23 -7.46 -6.55 1.93
C GLN A 23 -7.25 -6.02 0.51
N ALA A 24 -7.67 -6.77 -0.51
CA ALA A 24 -7.45 -6.38 -1.90
C ALA A 24 -8.03 -5.00 -2.24
N GLY A 25 -9.24 -4.70 -1.77
CA GLY A 25 -9.88 -3.41 -2.00
C GLY A 25 -9.11 -2.26 -1.38
N ASP A 26 -8.68 -2.41 -0.14
CA ASP A 26 -7.91 -1.39 0.58
C ASP A 26 -6.55 -1.18 -0.08
N LEU A 27 -5.91 -2.26 -0.53
CA LEU A 27 -4.64 -2.17 -1.24
C LEU A 27 -4.80 -1.44 -2.58
N CYS A 28 -5.84 -1.76 -3.34
CA CYS A 28 -6.15 -1.06 -4.58
C CYS A 28 -6.36 0.43 -4.35
N SER A 29 -7.10 0.79 -3.31
CA SER A 29 -7.34 2.19 -2.93
C SER A 29 -6.04 2.90 -2.55
N ALA A 30 -5.16 2.24 -1.82
CA ALA A 30 -3.86 2.79 -1.43
C ALA A 30 -2.98 3.05 -2.65
N VAL A 31 -2.92 2.12 -3.58
CA VAL A 31 -2.16 2.27 -4.83
C VAL A 31 -2.73 3.41 -5.67
N TRP A 32 -4.05 3.48 -5.79
CA TRP A 32 -4.73 4.56 -6.53
C TRP A 32 -4.41 5.92 -5.93
N GLU A 33 -4.49 6.04 -4.61
CA GLU A 33 -4.16 7.28 -3.88
C GLU A 33 -2.71 7.71 -4.15
N PHE A 34 -1.79 6.77 -4.06
CA PHE A 34 -0.38 7.05 -4.35
C PHE A 34 -0.18 7.54 -5.78
N MET A 35 -0.82 6.89 -6.76
CA MET A 35 -0.65 7.22 -8.17
C MET A 35 -1.29 8.55 -8.57
N ASN A 36 -2.39 8.93 -7.94
CA ASN A 36 -3.20 10.05 -8.42
C ASN A 36 -3.11 11.31 -7.56
N ASN A 37 -2.81 11.17 -6.26
CA ASN A 37 -2.91 12.31 -5.33
C ASN A 37 -1.60 12.70 -4.64
N THR A 38 -0.48 12.04 -4.94
CA THR A 38 0.74 12.26 -4.17
C THR A 38 1.86 12.95 -4.93
N LYS A 39 1.95 12.80 -6.25
CA LYS A 39 3.06 13.33 -7.04
C LYS A 39 3.23 14.83 -6.86
N GLU A 40 2.15 15.58 -7.01
CA GLU A 40 2.18 17.06 -6.90
C GLU A 40 2.54 17.49 -5.48
N LYS A 41 1.93 16.87 -4.48
CA LYS A 41 2.21 17.12 -3.07
C LYS A 41 3.68 16.87 -2.74
N LEU A 42 4.24 15.76 -3.18
CA LEU A 42 5.63 15.39 -2.94
C LEU A 42 6.60 16.34 -3.66
N THR A 43 6.27 16.70 -4.90
CA THR A 43 7.06 17.65 -5.67
C THR A 43 7.12 19.00 -4.97
N GLN A 44 5.98 19.52 -4.51
CA GLN A 44 5.89 20.77 -3.77
C GLN A 44 6.72 20.72 -2.48
N ASN A 45 6.59 19.65 -1.71
CA ASN A 45 7.33 19.48 -0.45
C ASN A 45 8.85 19.44 -0.70
N ALA A 46 9.28 18.70 -1.72
CA ALA A 46 10.69 18.59 -2.06
C ALA A 46 11.27 19.94 -2.50
N MET A 47 10.53 20.69 -3.29
CA MET A 47 10.93 22.04 -3.74
C MET A 47 10.99 23.04 -2.58
N ASN A 48 9.98 23.04 -1.72
CA ASN A 48 9.91 23.96 -0.57
C ASN A 48 11.02 23.72 0.45
N GLN A 49 11.49 22.49 0.59
CA GLN A 49 12.55 22.10 1.52
C GLN A 49 13.93 22.05 0.89
N ASN A 50 14.05 22.34 -0.41
CA ASN A 50 15.31 22.25 -1.16
C ASN A 50 16.00 20.90 -0.98
N LEU A 51 15.22 19.80 -1.06
CA LEU A 51 15.76 18.47 -0.90
C LEU A 51 16.66 18.07 -2.07
N ASP A 52 17.74 17.35 -1.77
CA ASP A 52 18.54 16.71 -2.81
C ASP A 52 17.84 15.47 -3.37
N ILE A 53 18.49 14.79 -4.32
CA ILE A 53 17.89 13.63 -4.98
C ILE A 53 17.62 12.50 -3.99
N GLU A 54 18.59 12.20 -3.11
CA GLU A 54 18.46 11.12 -2.14
C GLU A 54 17.31 11.38 -1.16
N ASP A 55 17.24 12.57 -0.60
CA ASP A 55 16.18 12.94 0.33
C ASP A 55 14.81 13.00 -0.35
N SER A 56 14.78 13.44 -1.61
CA SER A 56 13.54 13.44 -2.40
C SER A 56 13.01 12.04 -2.63
N ILE A 57 13.87 11.09 -2.95
CA ILE A 57 13.48 9.68 -3.12
C ILE A 57 13.00 9.11 -1.79
N SER A 58 13.70 9.39 -0.70
CA SER A 58 13.30 8.94 0.65
C SER A 58 11.91 9.47 1.01
N LEU A 59 11.58 10.69 0.63
CA LEU A 59 10.27 11.29 0.85
C LEU A 59 9.18 10.50 0.12
N VAL A 60 9.43 10.04 -1.11
CA VAL A 60 8.49 9.23 -1.87
C VAL A 60 8.19 7.90 -1.15
N TYR A 61 9.24 7.19 -0.72
CA TYR A 61 9.09 5.93 0.01
C TYR A 61 8.31 6.13 1.32
N LYS A 62 8.66 7.17 2.06
CA LYS A 62 7.96 7.51 3.31
C LYS A 62 6.48 7.73 3.08
N GLN A 63 6.12 8.49 2.03
CA GLN A 63 4.73 8.77 1.71
C GLN A 63 3.96 7.49 1.36
N PHE A 64 4.59 6.57 0.62
CA PHE A 64 3.95 5.30 0.29
C PHE A 64 3.67 4.46 1.54
N TRP A 65 4.65 4.39 2.46
CA TRP A 65 4.46 3.70 3.74
C TRP A 65 3.33 4.30 4.57
N GLU A 66 3.24 5.64 4.61
CA GLU A 66 2.16 6.33 5.32
C GLU A 66 0.79 5.99 4.74
N ILE A 67 0.67 5.92 3.41
CA ILE A 67 -0.58 5.55 2.74
C ILE A 67 -0.99 4.11 3.10
N LEU A 68 -0.04 3.18 3.11
CA LEU A 68 -0.32 1.80 3.52
C LEU A 68 -0.77 1.72 4.98
N ASP A 69 -0.11 2.46 5.87
CA ASP A 69 -0.48 2.51 7.30
C ASP A 69 -1.89 3.08 7.49
N GLU A 70 -2.25 4.14 6.79
CA GLU A 70 -3.58 4.73 6.84
C GLU A 70 -4.66 3.76 6.35
N ALA A 71 -4.32 2.89 5.39
CA ALA A 71 -5.20 1.86 4.87
C ALA A 71 -5.22 0.59 5.74
N ASN A 72 -4.46 0.56 6.84
CA ASN A 72 -4.30 -0.60 7.72
C ASN A 72 -3.73 -1.82 6.99
N ILE A 73 -2.83 -1.59 6.05
CA ILE A 73 -2.19 -2.66 5.29
C ILE A 73 -0.79 -2.91 5.85
N ASP A 74 -0.54 -4.13 6.29
CA ASP A 74 0.79 -4.63 6.62
C ASP A 74 1.24 -5.53 5.49
N ILE A 75 2.06 -4.99 4.59
CA ILE A 75 2.47 -5.69 3.38
C ILE A 75 3.28 -6.95 3.70
N ASP A 76 4.02 -6.96 4.79
CA ASP A 76 4.80 -8.12 5.20
C ASP A 76 3.91 -9.31 5.52
N LYS A 77 2.75 -9.06 6.14
CA LYS A 77 1.76 -10.12 6.41
C LYS A 77 1.09 -10.65 5.15
N LEU A 78 0.99 -9.83 4.12
CA LEU A 78 0.38 -10.25 2.85
C LEU A 78 1.34 -11.08 1.99
N ILE A 79 2.64 -10.94 2.20
CA ILE A 79 3.67 -11.63 1.43
C ILE A 79 4.14 -12.90 2.14
N TYR A 80 4.25 -12.87 3.45
CA TYR A 80 4.72 -13.97 4.28
C TYR A 80 3.58 -14.59 5.08
#